data_c6578f760cda2e4d7742a9d72034b85a
#
_entry.id   c6578f760cda2e4d7742a9d72034b85a
#
_cell.length_a   1.000
_cell.length_b   1.000
_cell.length_c   1.000
_cell.angle_alpha   90.00
_cell.angle_beta   90.00
_cell.angle_gamma   90.00
#
_symmetry.space_group_name_H-M   'P 1'
#
loop_
_entity.id
_entity.type
_entity.pdbx_description
1 polymer ?
#
loop_
_entity_poly.entity_id
_entity_poly.type
_entity_poly.pdbx_seq_one_letter_code
_entity_poly.pdbx_strand_id
1 'polypeptide(L)'
;MNKIYVIFLVLVFFSCSEEKIMRYNAPENYIRFTSTYRDSVRVSFVNYPTENSFEVKLPVEIAGSVLASALDYEVVVDKDMSTGIEGTHFSLERVTFGAGVFSDTLRMKLNR
;
A
#
# COMPACT_ATOMS: atom_id res chain seq x y z
N MET A 1 -60.42 -16.49 12.42
CA MET A 1 -59.73 -15.38 11.77
C MET A 1 -58.52 -14.89 12.56
N ASN A 2 -58.58 -14.77 13.84
CA ASN A 2 -57.45 -14.24 14.62
C ASN A 2 -56.16 -15.09 14.60
N LYS A 3 -56.26 -16.38 14.36
CA LYS A 3 -55.11 -17.29 14.29
C LYS A 3 -54.25 -17.08 13.03
N ILE A 4 -54.84 -16.65 11.93
CA ILE A 4 -54.15 -16.39 10.65
C ILE A 4 -53.32 -15.12 10.75
N TYR A 5 -53.80 -14.10 11.43
CA TYR A 5 -53.08 -12.86 11.64
C TYR A 5 -51.84 -13.04 12.54
N VAL A 6 -51.95 -13.91 13.53
CA VAL A 6 -50.83 -14.24 14.42
C VAL A 6 -49.74 -14.99 13.66
N ILE A 7 -50.09 -15.91 12.77
CA ILE A 7 -49.14 -16.64 11.94
C ILE A 7 -48.45 -15.70 10.94
N PHE A 8 -49.20 -14.75 10.36
CA PHE A 8 -48.65 -13.76 9.46
C PHE A 8 -47.69 -12.78 10.15
N LEU A 9 -48.01 -12.39 11.38
CA LEU A 9 -47.18 -11.52 12.19
C LEU A 9 -45.87 -12.20 12.59
N VAL A 10 -45.86 -13.49 12.90
CA VAL A 10 -44.69 -14.27 13.26
C VAL A 10 -43.73 -14.45 12.07
N LEU A 11 -44.27 -14.58 10.85
CA LEU A 11 -43.43 -14.71 9.63
C LEU A 11 -42.66 -13.45 9.28
N VAL A 12 -43.10 -12.27 9.68
CA VAL A 12 -42.44 -11.00 9.42
C VAL A 12 -41.16 -10.84 10.26
N PHE A 13 -41.06 -11.51 11.40
CA PHE A 13 -39.88 -11.42 12.27
C PHE A 13 -38.71 -12.29 11.85
N PHE A 14 -38.87 -13.21 10.90
CA PHE A 14 -37.80 -14.08 10.42
C PHE A 14 -37.09 -13.57 9.17
N SER A 15 -37.42 -12.37 8.68
CA SER A 15 -36.83 -11.79 7.47
C SER A 15 -35.60 -10.89 7.74
N CYS A 16 -34.88 -11.08 8.84
CA CYS A 16 -33.59 -10.42 9.03
C CYS A 16 -32.49 -11.45 8.82
N SER A 17 -32.16 -11.74 7.56
CA SER A 17 -30.90 -12.34 7.25
C SER A 17 -29.82 -11.26 7.40
N GLU A 18 -28.97 -11.39 8.39
CA GLU A 18 -27.74 -10.61 8.45
C GLU A 18 -26.96 -10.90 7.17
N GLU A 19 -26.89 -9.93 6.27
CA GLU A 19 -25.91 -9.97 5.20
C GLU A 19 -24.53 -10.05 5.88
N LYS A 20 -23.86 -11.17 5.71
CA LYS A 20 -22.47 -11.31 6.07
C LYS A 20 -21.70 -10.28 5.24
N ILE A 21 -21.42 -9.13 5.82
CA ILE A 21 -20.46 -8.19 5.23
C ILE A 21 -19.18 -8.99 5.03
N MET A 22 -18.80 -9.18 3.77
CA MET A 22 -17.53 -9.81 3.44
C MET A 22 -16.43 -8.93 4.02
N ARG A 23 -15.95 -9.29 5.19
CA ARG A 23 -14.73 -8.70 5.75
C ARG A 23 -13.57 -9.30 4.98
N TYR A 24 -12.77 -8.44 4.36
CA TYR A 24 -11.50 -8.84 3.81
C TYR A 24 -10.61 -9.34 4.97
N ASN A 25 -10.48 -10.65 5.04
CA ASN A 25 -9.72 -11.33 6.08
C ASN A 25 -8.51 -12.03 5.46
N ALA A 26 -7.86 -11.36 4.50
CA ALA A 26 -6.65 -11.89 3.93
C ALA A 26 -5.54 -11.86 4.99
N PRO A 27 -4.90 -13.00 5.25
CA PRO A 27 -3.78 -13.07 6.18
C PRO A 27 -2.51 -12.38 5.66
N GLU A 28 -2.51 -11.99 4.38
CA GLU A 28 -1.36 -11.41 3.70
C GLU A 28 -1.56 -9.92 3.52
N ASN A 29 -0.58 -9.16 3.98
CA ASN A 29 -0.48 -7.74 3.73
C ASN A 29 0.52 -7.50 2.59
N TYR A 30 0.17 -6.60 1.69
CA TYR A 30 1.03 -6.22 0.57
C TYR A 30 1.47 -4.78 0.74
N ILE A 31 2.74 -4.52 0.48
CA ILE A 31 3.27 -3.17 0.38
C ILE A 31 3.29 -2.80 -1.11
N ARG A 32 2.74 -1.64 -1.44
CA ARG A 32 2.67 -1.14 -2.81
C ARG A 32 3.02 0.34 -2.86
N PHE A 33 3.44 0.80 -4.02
CA PHE A 33 3.53 2.23 -4.27
C PHE A 33 2.14 2.84 -4.36
N THR A 34 1.98 4.06 -3.84
CA THR A 34 0.68 4.73 -3.91
C THR A 34 0.34 5.10 -5.34
N SER A 35 -0.94 5.13 -5.64
CA SER A 35 -1.44 5.49 -6.99
C SER A 35 -1.16 6.94 -7.38
N THR A 36 -0.69 7.77 -6.46
CA THR A 36 -0.38 9.19 -6.71
C THR A 36 0.68 9.38 -7.79
N TYR A 37 1.65 8.47 -7.87
CA TYR A 37 2.71 8.52 -8.89
C TYR A 37 2.40 7.68 -10.13
N ARG A 38 1.22 7.10 -10.20
CA ARG A 38 0.82 6.19 -11.28
C ARG A 38 1.92 5.17 -11.54
N ASP A 39 2.59 5.25 -12.70
CA ASP A 39 3.55 4.23 -13.11
C ASP A 39 5.01 4.72 -13.09
N SER A 40 5.25 6.02 -12.93
CA SER A 40 6.61 6.56 -12.98
C SER A 40 6.78 7.93 -12.33
N VAL A 41 8.00 8.19 -11.87
CA VAL A 41 8.47 9.52 -11.43
C VAL A 41 9.62 9.93 -12.32
N ARG A 42 9.60 11.15 -12.84
CA ARG A 42 10.68 11.73 -13.65
C ARG A 42 11.46 12.75 -12.85
N VAL A 43 12.76 12.57 -12.80
CA VAL A 43 13.70 13.53 -12.19
C VAL A 43 14.79 13.82 -13.21
N SER A 44 15.13 15.10 -13.35
CA SER A 44 16.20 15.54 -14.24
C SER A 44 17.16 16.48 -13.51
N PHE A 45 18.45 16.17 -13.56
CA PHE A 45 19.48 17.03 -13.01
C PHE A 45 19.66 18.35 -13.77
N VAL A 46 19.07 18.48 -14.95
CA VAL A 46 19.01 19.77 -15.67
C VAL A 46 18.32 20.84 -14.84
N ASN A 47 17.34 20.44 -14.06
CA ASN A 47 16.61 21.34 -13.16
C ASN A 47 17.37 21.64 -11.86
N TYR A 48 18.47 20.93 -11.60
CA TYR A 48 19.28 21.02 -10.39
C TYR A 48 20.77 21.07 -10.77
N PRO A 49 21.22 22.14 -11.44
CA PRO A 49 22.56 22.16 -12.06
C PRO A 49 23.71 22.15 -11.05
N THR A 50 23.45 22.55 -9.83
CA THR A 50 24.46 22.60 -8.73
C THR A 50 24.49 21.36 -7.85
N GLU A 51 23.48 20.50 -8.00
CA GLU A 51 23.31 19.31 -7.15
C GLU A 51 24.04 18.11 -7.77
N ASN A 52 24.82 17.42 -6.96
CA ASN A 52 25.46 16.15 -7.34
C ASN A 52 24.59 14.94 -7.01
N SER A 53 23.61 15.11 -6.17
CA SER A 53 22.66 14.09 -5.81
C SER A 53 21.28 14.70 -5.50
N PHE A 54 20.25 13.91 -5.68
CA PHE A 54 18.88 14.30 -5.42
C PHE A 54 18.13 13.18 -4.71
N GLU A 55 17.36 13.51 -3.66
CA GLU A 55 16.52 12.56 -2.94
C GLU A 55 15.12 12.53 -3.54
N VAL A 56 14.71 11.34 -3.97
CA VAL A 56 13.34 11.07 -4.41
C VAL A 56 12.61 10.38 -3.29
N LYS A 57 11.45 10.90 -2.94
CA LYS A 57 10.55 10.33 -1.93
C LYS A 57 9.42 9.62 -2.63
N LEU A 58 9.35 8.31 -2.45
CA LEU A 58 8.33 7.46 -3.03
C LEU A 58 7.38 6.99 -1.92
N PRO A 59 6.15 7.47 -1.87
CA PRO A 59 5.21 7.01 -0.87
C PRO A 59 4.79 5.57 -1.17
N VAL A 60 4.80 4.77 -0.13
CA VAL A 60 4.35 3.38 -0.12
C VAL A 60 3.20 3.22 0.85
N GLU A 61 2.32 2.30 0.58
CA GLU A 61 1.18 2.02 1.42
C GLU A 61 0.98 0.52 1.59
N ILE A 62 0.34 0.15 2.69
CA ILE A 62 -0.04 -1.22 2.92
C ILE A 62 -1.43 -1.47 2.34
N ALA A 63 -1.54 -2.53 1.57
CA ALA A 63 -2.83 -3.03 1.11
C ALA A 63 -3.25 -4.16 2.06
N GLY A 64 -4.38 -3.97 2.73
CA GLY A 64 -4.88 -4.88 3.74
C GLY A 64 -4.97 -4.23 5.12
N SER A 65 -4.77 -5.01 6.16
CA SER A 65 -4.80 -4.50 7.53
C SER A 65 -3.47 -3.89 7.92
N VAL A 66 -3.49 -2.93 8.84
CA VAL A 66 -2.25 -2.41 9.45
C VAL A 66 -1.49 -3.52 10.15
N LEU A 67 -0.17 -3.41 10.15
CA LEU A 67 0.70 -4.38 10.80
C LEU A 67 0.58 -4.28 12.32
N ALA A 68 0.58 -5.40 13.00
CA ALA A 68 0.64 -5.45 14.46
C ALA A 68 2.04 -5.13 15.00
N SER A 69 3.08 -5.38 14.20
CA SER A 69 4.48 -5.07 14.51
C SER A 69 5.18 -4.52 13.28
N ALA A 70 6.27 -3.77 13.49
CA ALA A 70 7.07 -3.27 12.40
C ALA A 70 7.63 -4.41 11.53
N LEU A 71 7.66 -4.22 10.22
CA LEU A 71 8.14 -5.18 9.25
C LEU A 71 9.18 -4.53 8.35
N ASP A 72 10.34 -5.16 8.25
CA ASP A 72 11.34 -4.79 7.26
C ASP A 72 10.93 -5.32 5.89
N TYR A 73 11.08 -4.50 4.87
CA TYR A 73 10.85 -4.91 3.49
C TYR A 73 12.06 -4.57 2.62
N GLU A 74 12.26 -5.36 1.60
CA GLU A 74 13.35 -5.18 0.65
C GLU A 74 12.79 -4.61 -0.66
N VAL A 75 13.52 -3.64 -1.22
CA VAL A 75 13.25 -3.14 -2.56
C VAL A 75 14.24 -3.79 -3.50
N VAL A 76 13.71 -4.56 -4.43
CA VAL A 76 14.50 -5.27 -5.43
C VAL A 76 14.45 -4.50 -6.75
N VAL A 77 15.64 -4.22 -7.30
CA VAL A 77 15.75 -3.59 -8.61
C VAL A 77 15.60 -4.65 -9.69
N ASP A 78 14.67 -4.42 -10.61
CA ASP A 78 14.55 -5.25 -11.80
C ASP A 78 15.72 -4.95 -12.76
N LYS A 79 16.72 -5.81 -12.75
CA LYS A 79 17.95 -5.62 -13.54
C LYS A 79 17.73 -5.74 -15.04
N ASP A 80 16.72 -6.46 -15.47
CA ASP A 80 16.39 -6.65 -16.88
C ASP A 80 15.73 -5.39 -17.47
N MET A 81 15.02 -4.65 -16.63
CA MET A 81 14.32 -3.43 -17.02
C MET A 81 15.06 -2.14 -16.65
N SER A 82 16.12 -2.22 -15.85
CA SER A 82 16.87 -1.08 -15.34
C SER A 82 18.22 -0.92 -16.02
N THR A 83 18.51 0.29 -16.46
CA THR A 83 19.86 0.67 -16.95
C THR A 83 20.71 1.27 -15.84
N GLY A 84 20.11 1.73 -14.76
CA GLY A 84 20.80 2.27 -13.59
C GLY A 84 21.40 1.16 -12.74
N ILE A 85 22.56 1.44 -12.14
CA ILE A 85 23.28 0.53 -11.26
C ILE A 85 23.18 1.04 -9.84
N GLU A 86 22.65 0.20 -8.95
CA GLU A 86 22.58 0.50 -7.51
C GLU A 86 23.99 0.66 -6.93
N GLY A 87 24.14 1.67 -6.08
CA GLY A 87 25.44 2.04 -5.50
C GLY A 87 26.22 3.04 -6.37
N THR A 88 25.98 3.08 -7.67
CA THR A 88 26.64 4.03 -8.60
C THR A 88 25.68 5.15 -8.99
N HIS A 89 24.55 4.83 -9.60
CA HIS A 89 23.59 5.82 -10.11
C HIS A 89 22.53 6.18 -9.08
N PHE A 90 22.20 5.25 -8.19
CA PHE A 90 21.25 5.47 -7.13
C PHE A 90 21.54 4.57 -5.92
N SER A 91 21.00 4.95 -4.78
CA SER A 91 20.98 4.13 -3.56
C SER A 91 19.59 4.14 -2.94
N LEU A 92 19.23 3.00 -2.39
CA LEU A 92 17.97 2.79 -1.68
C LEU A 92 18.26 2.68 -0.19
N GLU A 93 17.49 3.40 0.63
CA GLU A 93 17.56 3.22 2.08
C GLU A 93 16.80 1.94 2.46
N ARG A 94 17.30 1.23 3.47
CA ARG A 94 16.54 0.18 4.13
C ARG A 94 15.36 0.79 4.83
N VAL A 95 14.18 0.24 4.58
CA VAL A 95 12.96 0.79 5.11
C VAL A 95 12.22 -0.26 5.91
N THR A 96 11.88 0.13 7.14
CA THR A 96 10.99 -0.62 8.02
C THR A 96 9.62 0.01 7.96
N PHE A 97 8.62 -0.78 7.61
CA PHE A 97 7.23 -0.33 7.66
C PHE A 97 6.74 -0.40 9.11
N GLY A 98 6.30 0.74 9.65
CA GLY A 98 5.88 0.87 11.04
C GLY A 98 4.62 0.08 11.38
N ALA A 99 4.49 -0.32 12.64
CA ALA A 99 3.26 -0.91 13.16
C ALA A 99 2.15 0.14 13.25
N GLY A 100 0.91 -0.26 12.95
CA GLY A 100 -0.27 0.58 13.09
C GLY A 100 -0.39 1.73 12.10
N VAL A 101 0.45 1.80 11.07
CA VAL A 101 0.42 2.83 10.03
C VAL A 101 0.04 2.24 8.68
N PHE A 102 -0.65 3.04 7.85
CA PHE A 102 -1.06 2.62 6.50
C PHE A 102 -0.09 3.04 5.40
N SER A 103 0.74 4.03 5.67
CA SER A 103 1.65 4.61 4.68
C SER A 103 3.00 4.93 5.27
N ASP A 104 4.01 4.90 4.42
CA ASP A 104 5.38 5.27 4.73
C ASP A 104 6.03 5.86 3.47
N THR A 105 7.25 6.32 3.58
CA THR A 105 8.00 6.91 2.49
C THR A 105 9.30 6.16 2.26
N LEU A 106 9.44 5.59 1.07
CA LEU A 106 10.71 5.05 0.59
C LEU A 106 11.56 6.20 0.04
N ARG A 107 12.79 6.31 0.49
CA ARG A 107 13.73 7.32 0.02
C ARG A 107 14.76 6.69 -0.90
N MET A 108 14.92 7.29 -2.05
CA MET A 108 15.92 6.89 -3.03
C MET A 108 16.80 8.09 -3.35
N LYS A 109 18.11 7.92 -3.21
CA LYS A 109 19.07 8.95 -3.58
C LYS A 109 19.58 8.68 -4.98
N LEU A 110 19.41 9.64 -5.88
CA LEU A 110 19.95 9.63 -7.21
C LEU A 110 21.31 10.33 -7.22
N ASN A 111 22.29 9.78 -7.91
CA ASN A 111 23.59 10.37 -8.12
C ASN A 111 23.71 10.82 -9.58
N ARG A 112 24.40 11.95 -9.76
CA ARG A 112 24.68 12.50 -11.08
C ARG A 112 25.80 11.71 -11.76
#